data_0da8a5af5512d8d82fc9860107f3cc5d
#
_entry.id   0da8a5af5512d8d82fc9860107f3cc5d
#
_cell.length_a   1.000
_cell.length_b   1.000
_cell.length_c   1.000
_cell.angle_alpha   90.00
_cell.angle_beta   90.00
_cell.angle_gamma   90.00
#
_symmetry.space_group_name_H-M   'P 1'
#
loop_
_entity.id
_entity.type
_entity.pdbx_description
1 polymer ?
#
loop_
_entity_poly.entity_id
_entity_poly.type
_entity_poly.pdbx_seq_one_letter_code
_entity_poly.pdbx_strand_id
1 'polypeptide(L)'
;MNDIIRFEQVTKAYGDQVILKAFDLKIRKGEFLTVIGSSGSGKTTMLKLINGLSAPTQGKIYIDGKDISQENQTLLRRNIGYVIQGIGLFPHMTVRKNIAYVPSLLNQHDKERTRKAVERLIGVVGLEQEMLDRYPSDLSGGQRQRVGIARALAANPDILLMDEPFGAVDEITRKSIMAQSRTLPAPLTV
;
A
#
# COMPACT_ATOMS: atom_id res chain seq x y z
N MET A 1 -13.73 -20.65 2.19
CA MET A 1 -13.49 -19.33 1.57
C MET A 1 -12.38 -18.69 2.38
N ASN A 2 -11.26 -18.30 1.75
CA ASN A 2 -10.08 -17.83 2.48
C ASN A 2 -10.15 -16.29 2.59
N ASP A 3 -10.48 -15.79 3.79
CA ASP A 3 -10.38 -14.37 4.10
C ASP A 3 -8.89 -14.02 4.24
N ILE A 4 -8.39 -13.06 3.44
CA ILE A 4 -7.00 -12.60 3.55
C ILE A 4 -6.84 -11.58 4.67
N ILE A 5 -7.87 -10.76 4.94
CA ILE A 5 -7.91 -9.82 6.05
C ILE A 5 -9.22 -10.02 6.81
N ARG A 6 -9.13 -10.06 8.15
CA ARG A 6 -10.29 -10.18 9.02
C ARG A 6 -10.13 -9.31 10.26
N PHE A 7 -11.13 -8.48 10.52
CA PHE A 7 -11.30 -7.72 11.76
C PHE A 7 -12.34 -8.45 12.61
N GLU A 8 -12.05 -8.63 13.89
CA GLU A 8 -12.96 -9.22 14.87
C GLU A 8 -13.15 -8.25 16.03
N GLN A 9 -14.34 -7.66 16.12
CA GLN A 9 -14.78 -6.74 17.18
C GLN A 9 -13.75 -5.65 17.47
N VAL A 10 -13.15 -5.09 16.40
CA VAL A 10 -12.06 -4.12 16.51
C VAL A 10 -12.59 -2.78 16.96
N THR A 11 -12.09 -2.31 18.10
CA THR A 11 -12.28 -0.93 18.57
C THR A 11 -10.96 -0.21 18.51
N LYS A 12 -10.97 1.04 18.00
CA LYS A 12 -9.82 1.93 18.04
C LYS A 12 -10.23 3.27 18.60
N ALA A 13 -9.55 3.68 19.68
CA ALA A 13 -9.67 5.00 20.27
C ALA A 13 -8.31 5.71 20.34
N TYR A 14 -8.34 7.03 20.34
CA TYR A 14 -7.21 7.92 20.64
C TYR A 14 -7.65 8.83 21.79
N GLY A 15 -7.11 8.58 23.00
CA GLY A 15 -7.65 9.16 24.23
C GLY A 15 -9.13 8.79 24.37
N ASP A 16 -9.98 9.78 24.58
CA ASP A 16 -11.42 9.58 24.75
C ASP A 16 -12.20 9.49 23.43
N GLN A 17 -11.55 9.75 22.29
CA GLN A 17 -12.21 9.72 20.98
C GLN A 17 -12.18 8.33 20.37
N VAL A 18 -13.34 7.68 20.27
CA VAL A 18 -13.51 6.40 19.59
C VAL A 18 -13.64 6.63 18.08
N ILE A 19 -12.74 6.05 17.29
CA ILE A 19 -12.71 6.15 15.82
C ILE A 19 -13.41 4.95 15.16
N LEU A 20 -13.15 3.73 15.67
CA LEU A 20 -13.83 2.52 15.25
C LEU A 20 -14.40 1.86 16.50
N LYS A 21 -15.66 1.40 16.43
CA LYS A 21 -16.37 0.78 17.56
C LYS A 21 -16.87 -0.60 17.19
N ALA A 22 -16.31 -1.64 17.81
CA ALA A 22 -16.66 -3.05 17.62
C ALA A 22 -16.84 -3.40 16.13
N PHE A 23 -15.85 -3.02 15.31
CA PHE A 23 -15.89 -3.11 13.86
C PHE A 23 -15.49 -4.52 13.40
N ASP A 24 -16.35 -5.14 12.59
CA ASP A 24 -16.10 -6.42 11.95
C ASP A 24 -15.99 -6.23 10.44
N LEU A 25 -14.99 -6.86 9.82
CA LEU A 25 -14.77 -6.84 8.38
C LEU A 25 -14.07 -8.11 7.94
N LYS A 26 -14.47 -8.65 6.80
CA LYS A 26 -13.79 -9.75 6.13
C LYS A 26 -13.52 -9.36 4.68
N ILE A 27 -12.28 -9.51 4.25
CA ILE A 27 -11.85 -9.26 2.88
C ILE A 27 -11.29 -10.57 2.34
N ARG A 28 -11.84 -11.03 1.22
CA ARG A 28 -11.43 -12.28 0.58
C ARG A 28 -10.18 -12.06 -0.29
N LYS A 29 -9.44 -13.13 -0.49
CA LYS A 29 -8.33 -13.11 -1.45
C LYS A 29 -8.84 -12.76 -2.85
N GLY A 30 -8.20 -11.78 -3.50
CA GLY A 30 -8.59 -11.27 -4.84
C GLY A 30 -9.73 -10.25 -4.81
N GLU A 31 -10.27 -9.91 -3.65
CA GLU A 31 -11.32 -8.89 -3.53
C GLU A 31 -10.70 -7.48 -3.62
N PHE A 32 -11.35 -6.62 -4.42
CA PHE A 32 -11.06 -5.19 -4.47
C PHE A 32 -12.08 -4.44 -3.61
N LEU A 33 -11.62 -3.88 -2.49
CA LEU A 33 -12.48 -3.13 -1.57
C LEU A 33 -12.19 -1.64 -1.67
N THR A 34 -13.26 -0.84 -1.81
CA THR A 34 -13.20 0.63 -1.69
C THR A 34 -13.98 1.07 -0.47
N VAL A 35 -13.32 1.85 0.38
CA VAL A 35 -13.93 2.44 1.58
C VAL A 35 -14.20 3.92 1.33
N ILE A 36 -15.46 4.31 1.42
CA ILE A 36 -15.94 5.68 1.19
C ILE A 36 -16.42 6.26 2.52
N GLY A 37 -16.13 7.53 2.75
CA GLY A 37 -16.59 8.25 3.95
C GLY A 37 -16.02 9.67 4.02
N SER A 38 -16.59 10.50 4.85
CA SER A 38 -16.10 11.87 5.11
C SER A 38 -14.68 11.88 5.68
N SER A 39 -14.01 13.04 5.62
CA SER A 39 -12.74 13.23 6.32
C SER A 39 -12.94 12.96 7.82
N GLY A 40 -11.98 12.28 8.44
CA GLY A 40 -12.05 11.90 9.85
C GLY A 40 -12.90 10.65 10.17
N SER A 41 -13.53 9.99 9.19
CA SER A 41 -14.35 8.78 9.42
C SER A 41 -13.54 7.51 9.77
N GLY A 42 -12.23 7.60 9.93
CA GLY A 42 -11.40 6.46 10.34
C GLY A 42 -10.78 5.63 9.20
N LYS A 43 -10.93 6.02 7.92
CA LYS A 43 -10.39 5.28 6.76
C LYS A 43 -8.88 5.04 6.86
N THR A 44 -8.11 6.10 7.04
CA THR A 44 -6.64 6.02 7.24
C THR A 44 -6.29 5.23 8.50
N THR A 45 -7.09 5.32 9.57
CA THR A 45 -6.92 4.52 10.79
C THR A 45 -7.06 3.03 10.50
N MET A 46 -8.06 2.64 9.71
CA MET A 46 -8.26 1.25 9.30
C MET A 46 -7.06 0.72 8.51
N LEU A 47 -6.51 1.49 7.55
CA LEU A 47 -5.29 1.10 6.83
C LEU A 47 -4.09 0.94 7.77
N LYS A 48 -3.91 1.87 8.73
CA LYS A 48 -2.84 1.79 9.73
C LYS A 48 -2.98 0.60 10.68
N LEU A 49 -4.19 0.15 10.94
CA LEU A 49 -4.46 -1.06 11.71
C LEU A 49 -4.05 -2.32 10.94
N ILE A 50 -4.37 -2.40 9.63
CA ILE A 50 -4.03 -3.56 8.78
C ILE A 50 -2.51 -3.73 8.68
N ASN A 51 -1.75 -2.66 8.48
CA ASN A 51 -0.29 -2.74 8.32
C ASN A 51 0.48 -2.70 9.66
N GLY A 52 -0.21 -2.77 10.80
CA GLY A 52 0.39 -2.78 12.12
C GLY A 52 1.12 -1.48 12.51
N LEU A 53 0.85 -0.36 11.83
CA LEU A 53 1.34 0.98 12.25
C LEU A 53 0.58 1.52 13.45
N SER A 54 -0.61 0.97 13.71
CA SER A 54 -1.40 1.25 14.90
C SER A 54 -1.98 -0.07 15.42
N ALA A 55 -1.97 -0.26 16.74
CA ALA A 55 -2.64 -1.40 17.36
C ALA A 55 -4.11 -1.07 17.65
N PRO A 56 -5.03 -2.04 17.59
CA PRO A 56 -6.39 -1.86 18.07
C PRO A 56 -6.40 -1.63 19.59
N THR A 57 -7.40 -0.91 20.09
CA THR A 57 -7.63 -0.76 21.53
C THR A 57 -8.28 -2.02 22.10
N GLN A 58 -9.16 -2.65 21.31
CA GLN A 58 -9.81 -3.94 21.61
C GLN A 58 -10.04 -4.70 20.31
N GLY A 59 -10.30 -6.00 20.42
CA GLY A 59 -10.50 -6.88 19.27
C GLY A 59 -9.19 -7.33 18.63
N LYS A 60 -9.29 -8.03 17.51
CA LYS A 60 -8.15 -8.62 16.82
C LYS A 60 -8.23 -8.44 15.32
N ILE A 61 -7.07 -8.41 14.69
CA ILE A 61 -6.93 -8.34 13.23
C ILE A 61 -6.10 -9.53 12.78
N TYR A 62 -6.59 -10.22 11.77
CA TYR A 62 -5.90 -11.37 11.19
C TYR A 62 -5.57 -11.09 9.73
N ILE A 63 -4.37 -11.51 9.34
CA ILE A 63 -3.93 -11.55 7.94
C ILE A 63 -3.52 -12.98 7.64
N ASP A 64 -4.11 -13.54 6.59
CA ASP A 64 -3.92 -14.94 6.18
C ASP A 64 -4.12 -15.93 7.36
N GLY A 65 -5.12 -15.66 8.20
CA GLY A 65 -5.48 -16.44 9.37
C GLY A 65 -4.61 -16.21 10.63
N LYS A 66 -3.55 -15.41 10.55
CA LYS A 66 -2.62 -15.13 11.66
C LYS A 66 -2.95 -13.82 12.35
N ASP A 67 -2.98 -13.81 13.68
CA ASP A 67 -3.14 -12.59 14.48
C ASP A 67 -1.91 -11.70 14.31
N ILE A 68 -2.09 -10.53 13.68
CA ILE A 68 -0.97 -9.63 13.34
C ILE A 68 -0.25 -9.06 14.57
N SER A 69 -0.86 -9.09 15.74
CA SER A 69 -0.23 -8.66 16.99
C SER A 69 0.90 -9.61 17.44
N GLN A 70 0.87 -10.85 16.98
CA GLN A 70 1.85 -11.89 17.28
C GLN A 70 2.93 -12.05 16.20
N GLU A 71 2.77 -11.35 15.06
CA GLU A 71 3.66 -11.48 13.92
C GLU A 71 4.84 -10.49 14.00
N ASN A 72 5.94 -10.84 13.32
CA ASN A 72 7.03 -9.91 13.14
C ASN A 72 6.59 -8.74 12.24
N GLN A 73 6.48 -7.55 12.83
CA GLN A 73 5.95 -6.35 12.18
C GLN A 73 6.77 -5.92 10.94
N THR A 74 8.07 -6.20 10.91
CA THR A 74 8.93 -5.91 9.75
C THR A 74 8.59 -6.83 8.58
N LEU A 75 8.43 -8.13 8.84
CA LEU A 75 8.07 -9.11 7.82
C LEU A 75 6.64 -8.88 7.32
N LEU A 76 5.70 -8.59 8.22
CA LEU A 76 4.33 -8.22 7.87
C LEU A 76 4.31 -7.06 6.85
N ARG A 77 4.99 -5.95 7.16
CA ARG A 77 5.01 -4.75 6.32
C ARG A 77 5.72 -4.95 4.98
N ARG A 78 6.69 -5.86 4.89
CA ARG A 78 7.36 -6.17 3.61
C ARG A 78 6.43 -6.84 2.60
N ASN A 79 5.39 -7.52 3.08
CA ASN A 79 4.39 -8.19 2.24
C ASN A 79 3.15 -7.33 1.98
N ILE A 80 3.11 -6.10 2.51
CA ILE A 80 2.02 -5.15 2.31
C ILE A 80 2.56 -3.94 1.54
N GLY A 81 2.04 -3.69 0.36
CA GLY A 81 2.25 -2.43 -0.36
C GLY A 81 1.38 -1.34 0.25
N TYR A 82 1.96 -0.18 0.57
CA TYR A 82 1.19 0.93 1.14
C TYR A 82 1.51 2.24 0.44
N VAL A 83 0.48 2.82 -0.18
CA VAL A 83 0.49 4.18 -0.75
C VAL A 83 -0.12 5.10 0.30
N ILE A 84 0.71 5.91 0.95
CA ILE A 84 0.27 6.86 1.99
C ILE A 84 -0.25 8.16 1.37
N GLN A 85 -1.18 8.80 2.04
CA GLN A 85 -1.55 10.18 1.76
C GLN A 85 -0.29 11.07 1.87
N GLY A 86 -0.01 11.89 0.84
CA GLY A 86 1.20 12.73 0.80
C GLY A 86 2.45 12.05 0.22
N ILE A 87 2.32 10.87 -0.37
CA ILE A 87 3.30 10.17 -1.24
C ILE A 87 4.53 9.60 -0.50
N GLY A 88 5.21 10.36 0.38
CA GLY A 88 6.34 9.90 1.20
C GLY A 88 7.51 9.28 0.44
N LEU A 89 7.90 9.80 -0.73
CA LEU A 89 9.12 9.37 -1.40
C LEU A 89 10.36 9.79 -0.60
N PHE A 90 11.42 8.98 -0.67
CA PHE A 90 12.72 9.34 -0.11
C PHE A 90 13.37 10.43 -0.95
N PRO A 91 13.50 11.68 -0.46
CA PRO A 91 13.94 12.81 -1.30
C PRO A 91 15.39 12.71 -1.75
N HIS A 92 16.23 11.97 -1.02
CA HIS A 92 17.64 11.74 -1.30
C HIS A 92 17.91 10.53 -2.22
N MET A 93 16.85 9.87 -2.68
CA MET A 93 16.93 8.71 -3.58
C MET A 93 16.31 9.06 -4.93
N THR A 94 16.89 8.55 -6.01
CA THR A 94 16.30 8.63 -7.35
C THR A 94 14.97 7.85 -7.41
N VAL A 95 14.18 8.07 -8.46
CA VAL A 95 12.95 7.31 -8.74
C VAL A 95 13.26 5.80 -8.75
N ARG A 96 14.30 5.38 -9.46
CA ARG A 96 14.78 4.00 -9.50
C ARG A 96 15.00 3.42 -8.11
N LYS A 97 15.72 4.12 -7.25
CA LYS A 97 16.02 3.68 -5.88
C LYS A 97 14.78 3.66 -4.99
N ASN A 98 13.87 4.62 -5.17
CA ASN A 98 12.58 4.63 -4.46
C ASN A 98 11.75 3.38 -4.79
N ILE A 99 11.60 3.04 -6.08
CA ILE A 99 10.83 1.86 -6.52
C ILE A 99 11.54 0.57 -6.09
N ALA A 100 12.87 0.50 -6.25
CA ALA A 100 13.67 -0.67 -5.91
C ALA A 100 13.81 -0.95 -4.41
N TYR A 101 13.40 -0.02 -3.53
CA TYR A 101 13.73 -0.06 -2.10
C TYR A 101 13.27 -1.37 -1.42
N VAL A 102 11.98 -1.70 -1.49
CA VAL A 102 11.47 -2.93 -0.87
C VAL A 102 11.94 -4.19 -1.61
N PRO A 103 11.88 -4.27 -2.95
CA PRO A 103 12.45 -5.39 -3.67
C PRO A 103 13.91 -5.69 -3.32
N SER A 104 14.75 -4.66 -3.15
CA SER A 104 16.16 -4.87 -2.80
C SER A 104 16.34 -5.50 -1.41
N LEU A 105 15.42 -5.24 -0.46
CA LEU A 105 15.41 -5.88 0.85
C LEU A 105 14.96 -7.34 0.81
N LEU A 106 14.06 -7.67 -0.12
CA LEU A 106 13.50 -9.02 -0.25
C LEU A 106 14.39 -9.94 -1.11
N ASN A 107 14.89 -9.41 -2.22
CA ASN A 107 15.63 -10.18 -3.21
C ASN A 107 17.13 -10.33 -2.87
N GLN A 108 17.60 -9.75 -1.78
CA GLN A 108 18.96 -9.76 -1.21
C GLN A 108 20.11 -9.62 -2.23
N HIS A 109 20.26 -10.56 -3.18
CA HIS A 109 21.35 -10.60 -4.16
C HIS A 109 20.88 -10.61 -5.62
N ASP A 110 19.56 -10.76 -5.88
CA ASP A 110 19.03 -10.76 -7.25
C ASP A 110 18.75 -9.33 -7.73
N LYS A 111 19.82 -8.65 -8.13
CA LYS A 111 19.74 -7.29 -8.68
C LYS A 111 18.97 -7.24 -10.00
N GLU A 112 19.06 -8.29 -10.81
CA GLU A 112 18.42 -8.36 -12.11
C GLU A 112 16.88 -8.44 -11.97
N ARG A 113 16.39 -9.26 -11.05
CA ARG A 113 14.96 -9.34 -10.74
C ARG A 113 14.42 -7.99 -10.26
N THR A 114 15.17 -7.31 -9.40
CA THR A 114 14.81 -5.96 -8.91
C THR A 114 14.79 -4.95 -10.06
N ARG A 115 15.79 -4.96 -10.95
CA ARG A 115 15.87 -4.08 -12.11
C ARG A 115 14.66 -4.27 -13.03
N LYS A 116 14.34 -5.51 -13.41
CA LYS A 116 13.18 -5.86 -14.25
C LYS A 116 11.87 -5.40 -13.64
N ALA A 117 11.69 -5.55 -12.32
CA ALA A 117 10.49 -5.07 -11.63
C ALA A 117 10.35 -3.54 -11.73
N VAL A 118 11.44 -2.79 -11.54
CA VAL A 118 11.45 -1.32 -11.67
C VAL A 118 11.09 -0.88 -13.08
N GLU A 119 11.74 -1.46 -14.11
CA GLU A 119 11.53 -1.13 -15.52
C GLU A 119 10.11 -1.44 -15.99
N ARG A 120 9.54 -2.54 -15.52
CA ARG A 120 8.14 -2.86 -15.79
C ARG A 120 7.18 -1.85 -15.14
N LEU A 121 7.40 -1.55 -13.86
CA LEU A 121 6.47 -0.74 -13.09
C LEU A 121 6.47 0.74 -13.47
N ILE A 122 7.60 1.29 -13.91
CA ILE A 122 7.64 2.67 -14.39
C ILE A 122 6.69 2.84 -15.60
N GLY A 123 6.65 1.85 -16.51
CA GLY A 123 5.72 1.84 -17.64
C GLY A 123 4.26 1.63 -17.21
N VAL A 124 3.99 0.74 -16.23
CA VAL A 124 2.63 0.52 -15.68
C VAL A 124 2.01 1.80 -15.14
N VAL A 125 2.81 2.64 -14.48
CA VAL A 125 2.33 3.92 -13.94
C VAL A 125 2.40 5.07 -14.96
N GLY A 126 2.67 4.79 -16.24
CA GLY A 126 2.67 5.77 -17.32
C GLY A 126 3.79 6.81 -17.19
N LEU A 127 4.97 6.40 -16.75
CA LEU A 127 6.16 7.24 -16.69
C LEU A 127 7.23 6.72 -17.65
N GLU A 128 8.02 7.64 -18.20
CA GLU A 128 9.12 7.35 -19.13
C GLU A 128 10.35 6.81 -18.39
N GLN A 129 11.13 5.96 -19.07
CA GLN A 129 12.32 5.32 -18.49
C GLN A 129 13.39 6.34 -18.04
N GLU A 130 13.50 7.47 -18.74
CA GLU A 130 14.42 8.57 -18.44
C GLU A 130 14.14 9.21 -17.08
N MET A 131 12.91 9.06 -16.54
CA MET A 131 12.58 9.56 -15.22
C MET A 131 13.17 8.73 -14.07
N LEU A 132 13.65 7.53 -14.35
CA LEU A 132 14.20 6.62 -13.33
C LEU A 132 15.42 7.22 -12.59
N ASP A 133 16.19 8.06 -13.25
CA ASP A 133 17.40 8.65 -12.69
C ASP A 133 17.19 10.05 -12.10
N ARG A 134 15.95 10.59 -12.19
CA ARG A 134 15.54 11.85 -11.55
C ARG A 134 15.30 11.68 -10.05
N TYR A 135 15.36 12.80 -9.32
CA TYR A 135 14.98 12.87 -7.91
C TYR A 135 13.51 13.31 -7.76
N PRO A 136 12.87 13.03 -6.61
CA PRO A 136 11.51 13.49 -6.34
C PRO A 136 11.29 15.00 -6.50
N SER A 137 12.30 15.83 -6.25
CA SER A 137 12.28 17.27 -6.47
C SER A 137 12.02 17.68 -7.92
N ASP A 138 12.45 16.84 -8.88
CA ASP A 138 12.39 17.10 -10.31
C ASP A 138 11.06 16.67 -10.94
N LEU A 139 10.14 16.15 -10.13
CA LEU A 139 8.88 15.58 -10.54
C LEU A 139 7.68 16.46 -10.17
N SER A 140 6.64 16.46 -11.02
CA SER A 140 5.34 17.03 -10.67
C SER A 140 4.68 16.25 -9.53
N GLY A 141 3.65 16.82 -8.88
CA GLY A 141 2.87 16.13 -7.84
C GLY A 141 2.28 14.80 -8.32
N GLY A 142 1.68 14.78 -9.52
CA GLY A 142 1.12 13.57 -10.11
C GLY A 142 2.19 12.53 -10.47
N GLN A 143 3.37 12.96 -10.95
CA GLN A 143 4.48 12.04 -11.21
C GLN A 143 5.00 11.42 -9.90
N ARG A 144 5.17 12.22 -8.83
CA ARG A 144 5.54 11.68 -7.51
C ARG A 144 4.54 10.66 -7.01
N GLN A 145 3.24 10.92 -7.19
CA GLN A 145 2.19 9.99 -6.76
C GLN A 145 2.28 8.66 -7.52
N ARG A 146 2.48 8.69 -8.84
CA ARG A 146 2.68 7.51 -9.68
C ARG A 146 3.92 6.71 -9.28
N VAL A 147 5.03 7.38 -8.93
CA VAL A 147 6.22 6.71 -8.37
C VAL A 147 5.92 6.04 -7.02
N GLY A 148 5.13 6.69 -6.15
CA GLY A 148 4.68 6.11 -4.87
C GLY A 148 3.88 4.82 -5.06
N ILE A 149 2.99 4.79 -6.05
CA ILE A 149 2.21 3.59 -6.41
C ILE A 149 3.13 2.50 -6.98
N ALA A 150 4.05 2.84 -7.90
CA ALA A 150 5.03 1.90 -8.43
C ALA A 150 5.88 1.28 -7.30
N ARG A 151 6.32 2.07 -6.32
CA ARG A 151 7.06 1.59 -5.15
C ARG A 151 6.26 0.60 -4.32
N ALA A 152 4.97 0.88 -4.09
CA ALA A 152 4.10 -0.01 -3.31
C ALA A 152 3.86 -1.35 -4.02
N LEU A 153 3.81 -1.36 -5.36
CA LEU A 153 3.63 -2.55 -6.18
C LEU A 153 4.93 -3.35 -6.40
N ALA A 154 6.10 -2.76 -6.16
CA ALA A 154 7.38 -3.30 -6.63
C ALA A 154 7.78 -4.62 -5.98
N ALA A 155 7.35 -4.85 -4.75
CA ALA A 155 7.59 -6.11 -4.02
C ALA A 155 6.62 -7.24 -4.41
N ASN A 156 5.67 -6.98 -5.32
CA ASN A 156 4.56 -7.87 -5.63
C ASN A 156 3.81 -8.34 -4.35
N PRO A 157 3.30 -7.39 -3.57
CA PRO A 157 2.72 -7.68 -2.25
C PRO A 157 1.42 -8.46 -2.36
N ASP A 158 1.09 -9.24 -1.32
CA ASP A 158 -0.20 -9.94 -1.23
C ASP A 158 -1.36 -8.98 -0.94
N ILE A 159 -1.08 -7.87 -0.27
CA ILE A 159 -2.05 -6.83 0.10
C ILE A 159 -1.52 -5.49 -0.38
N LEU A 160 -2.37 -4.73 -1.06
CA LEU A 160 -2.09 -3.36 -1.45
C LEU A 160 -3.07 -2.42 -0.75
N LEU A 161 -2.56 -1.53 0.09
CA LEU A 161 -3.30 -0.49 0.79
C LEU A 161 -3.04 0.86 0.10
N MET A 162 -4.11 1.60 -0.20
CA MET A 162 -3.99 2.89 -0.85
C MET A 162 -4.85 3.94 -0.14
N ASP A 163 -4.22 5.02 0.32
CA ASP A 163 -4.86 6.14 0.99
C ASP A 163 -4.91 7.35 0.05
N GLU A 164 -6.09 7.63 -0.52
CA GLU A 164 -6.35 8.68 -1.51
C GLU A 164 -5.37 8.67 -2.72
N PRO A 165 -5.15 7.50 -3.38
CA PRO A 165 -4.04 7.34 -4.33
C PRO A 165 -4.22 8.06 -5.67
N PHE A 166 -5.42 8.53 -6.01
CA PHE A 166 -5.75 9.00 -7.35
C PHE A 166 -6.05 10.50 -7.46
N GLY A 167 -5.80 11.27 -6.42
CA GLY A 167 -6.10 12.71 -6.39
C GLY A 167 -5.45 13.55 -7.50
N ALA A 168 -4.30 13.10 -8.01
CA ALA A 168 -3.55 13.79 -9.09
C ALA A 168 -3.19 12.84 -10.26
N VAL A 169 -3.94 11.74 -10.44
CA VAL A 169 -3.68 10.73 -11.50
C VAL A 169 -4.79 10.80 -12.55
N ASP A 170 -4.40 10.91 -13.82
CA ASP A 170 -5.33 10.89 -14.95
C ASP A 170 -6.06 9.55 -15.09
N GLU A 171 -7.19 9.57 -15.81
CA GLU A 171 -8.09 8.41 -15.90
C GLU A 171 -7.47 7.20 -16.60
N ILE A 172 -6.61 7.40 -17.61
CA ILE A 172 -5.96 6.31 -18.35
C ILE A 172 -4.97 5.60 -17.46
N THR A 173 -4.11 6.38 -16.80
CA THR A 173 -3.12 5.84 -15.84
C THR A 173 -3.82 5.18 -14.66
N ARG A 174 -4.92 5.75 -14.15
CA ARG A 174 -5.75 5.13 -13.10
C ARG A 174 -6.24 3.74 -13.52
N LYS A 175 -6.78 3.60 -14.72
CA LYS A 175 -7.25 2.30 -15.27
C LYS A 175 -6.11 1.28 -15.35
N SER A 176 -4.92 1.68 -15.81
CA SER A 176 -3.73 0.82 -15.89
C SER A 176 -3.28 0.34 -14.49
N ILE A 177 -3.21 1.25 -13.53
CA ILE A 177 -2.85 0.92 -12.14
C ILE A 177 -3.90 -0.02 -11.51
N MET A 178 -5.18 0.25 -11.73
CA MET A 178 -6.26 -0.61 -11.22
C MET A 178 -6.24 -2.00 -11.87
N ALA A 179 -5.96 -2.10 -13.17
CA ALA A 179 -5.81 -3.38 -13.85
C ALA A 179 -4.64 -4.19 -13.26
N GLN A 180 -3.49 -3.55 -13.01
CA GLN A 180 -2.35 -4.19 -12.37
C GLN A 180 -2.65 -4.58 -10.91
N SER A 181 -3.37 -3.73 -10.17
CA SER A 181 -3.73 -4.04 -8.78
C SER A 181 -4.72 -5.19 -8.65
N ARG A 182 -5.61 -5.38 -9.64
CA ARG A 182 -6.56 -6.51 -9.68
C ARG A 182 -5.88 -7.87 -9.83
N THR A 183 -4.62 -7.90 -10.26
CA THR A 183 -3.82 -9.14 -10.31
C THR A 183 -3.23 -9.51 -8.96
N LEU A 184 -3.32 -8.60 -7.98
CA LEU A 184 -2.86 -8.83 -6.60
C LEU A 184 -3.94 -9.56 -5.78
N PRO A 185 -3.53 -10.30 -4.75
CA PRO A 185 -4.46 -11.05 -3.90
C PRO A 185 -5.48 -10.21 -3.14
N ALA A 186 -5.17 -8.98 -2.74
CA ALA A 186 -6.10 -8.10 -2.02
C ALA A 186 -5.73 -6.60 -2.14
N PRO A 187 -6.16 -5.91 -3.20
CA PRO A 187 -6.05 -4.46 -3.28
C PRO A 187 -7.17 -3.78 -2.47
N LEU A 188 -6.80 -2.87 -1.57
CA LEU A 188 -7.72 -2.08 -0.74
C LEU A 188 -7.44 -0.59 -0.92
N THR A 189 -8.47 0.18 -1.29
CA THR A 189 -8.38 1.63 -1.53
C THR A 189 -9.37 2.38 -0.64
N VAL A 190 -8.97 3.50 -0.10
CA VAL A 190 -9.82 4.43 0.64
C VAL A 190 -9.77 5.82 0.04
#